data_c659f78fd69135ce77d301847d1f8942
#
_entry.id   c659f78fd69135ce77d301847d1f8942
#
_cell.length_a   1.000
_cell.length_b   1.000
_cell.length_c   1.000
_cell.angle_alpha   90.00
_cell.angle_beta   90.00
_cell.angle_gamma   90.00
#
_symmetry.space_group_name_H-M   'P 1'
#
loop_
_entity.id
_entity.type
_entity.pdbx_description
1 polymer ?
#
loop_
_entity_poly.entity_id
_entity_poly.type
_entity_poly.pdbx_seq_one_letter_code
_entity_poly.pdbx_strand_id
1 'polypeptide(L)'
;YSGFSVVLAFVHLYTLFMIVPIFNSMMRIDKSIIEAAYDSGANGFQILWNIIIPLCKPGIVIGSIFVITVVMGDFITIGIMGGQQIPSIGKIIYVEMSYLQLPAAAANAVILLFLTLLIIWIMTKMIDIRKEL
;
A
#
# COMPACT_ATOMS: atom_id res chain seq x y z
N TYR A 1 22.47 7.94 0.06
CA TYR A 1 21.39 8.81 0.55
C TYR A 1 20.77 9.55 -0.63
N SER A 2 19.64 9.05 -1.15
CA SER A 2 18.94 9.68 -2.27
C SER A 2 17.46 9.29 -2.26
N GLY A 3 16.63 10.05 -3.01
CA GLY A 3 15.23 9.69 -3.19
C GLY A 3 15.08 8.34 -3.87
N PHE A 4 15.97 8.00 -4.78
CA PHE A 4 15.97 6.70 -5.44
C PHE A 4 16.17 5.55 -4.45
N SER A 5 17.12 5.66 -3.53
CA SER A 5 17.35 4.61 -2.53
C SER A 5 16.18 4.45 -1.57
N VAL A 6 15.52 5.55 -1.18
CA VAL A 6 14.31 5.51 -0.35
C VAL A 6 13.19 4.77 -1.06
N VAL A 7 12.92 5.14 -2.31
CA VAL A 7 11.86 4.49 -3.11
C VAL A 7 12.17 3.01 -3.32
N LEU A 8 13.41 2.68 -3.63
CA LEU A 8 13.83 1.28 -3.82
C LEU A 8 13.63 0.47 -2.54
N ALA A 9 13.99 1.01 -1.39
CA ALA A 9 13.78 0.36 -0.10
C ALA A 9 12.30 0.16 0.20
N PHE A 10 11.46 1.16 -0.07
CA PHE A 10 10.02 1.04 0.10
C PHE A 10 9.43 -0.04 -0.82
N VAL A 11 9.83 -0.07 -2.07
CA VAL A 11 9.36 -1.11 -3.00
C VAL A 11 9.74 -2.49 -2.49
N HIS A 12 10.99 -2.67 -2.06
CA HIS A 12 11.46 -3.96 -1.56
C HIS A 12 10.70 -4.40 -0.30
N LEU A 13 10.56 -3.52 0.69
CA LEU A 13 9.94 -3.86 1.96
C LEU A 13 8.43 -4.08 1.81
N TYR A 14 7.75 -3.19 1.11
CA TYR A 14 6.29 -3.20 1.06
C TYR A 14 5.72 -4.09 -0.02
N THR A 15 6.52 -4.57 -0.95
CA THR A 15 6.10 -5.64 -1.86
C THR A 15 5.71 -6.90 -1.09
N LEU A 16 6.45 -7.22 -0.02
CA LEU A 16 6.13 -8.37 0.83
C LEU A 16 4.76 -8.20 1.51
N PHE A 17 4.42 -6.98 1.94
CA PHE A 17 3.12 -6.70 2.53
C PHE A 17 1.98 -6.73 1.51
N MET A 18 2.26 -6.38 0.26
CA MET A 18 1.26 -6.47 -0.82
C MET A 18 0.97 -7.90 -1.25
N ILE A 19 1.96 -8.79 -1.16
CA ILE A 19 1.80 -10.19 -1.59
C ILE A 19 0.70 -10.89 -0.80
N VAL A 20 0.61 -10.67 0.51
CA VAL A 20 -0.33 -11.39 1.37
C VAL A 20 -1.79 -11.12 1.01
N PRO A 21 -2.28 -9.86 0.93
CA PRO A 21 -3.66 -9.60 0.52
C PRO A 21 -3.97 -10.05 -0.89
N ILE A 22 -3.04 -9.86 -1.82
CA ILE A 22 -3.22 -10.28 -3.22
C ILE A 22 -3.31 -11.81 -3.29
N PHE A 23 -2.44 -12.52 -2.58
CA PHE A 23 -2.47 -13.98 -2.53
C PHE A 23 -3.80 -14.49 -1.96
N ASN A 24 -4.29 -13.88 -0.89
CA ASN A 24 -5.57 -14.25 -0.30
C ASN A 24 -6.73 -14.05 -1.28
N SER A 25 -6.70 -12.98 -2.07
CA SER A 25 -7.69 -12.75 -3.12
C SER A 25 -7.59 -13.78 -4.24
N MET A 26 -6.38 -14.15 -4.62
CA MET A 26 -6.16 -15.18 -5.64
C MET A 26 -6.69 -16.54 -5.22
N MET A 27 -6.58 -16.87 -3.94
CA MET A 27 -7.08 -18.15 -3.41
C MET A 27 -8.61 -18.28 -3.47
N ARG A 28 -9.31 -17.16 -3.57
CA ARG A 28 -10.78 -17.14 -3.71
C ARG A 28 -11.24 -17.42 -5.13
N ILE A 29 -10.34 -17.38 -6.11
CA ILE A 29 -10.67 -17.67 -7.50
C ILE A 29 -10.84 -19.18 -7.65
N ASP A 30 -11.99 -19.59 -8.16
CA ASP A 30 -12.28 -21.02 -8.42
C ASP A 30 -11.41 -21.47 -9.60
N LYS A 31 -10.76 -22.62 -9.44
CA LYS A 31 -9.99 -23.25 -10.52
C LYS A 31 -10.81 -23.47 -11.78
N SER A 32 -12.10 -23.74 -11.64
CA SER A 32 -12.99 -23.96 -12.77
C SER A 32 -13.05 -22.77 -13.71
N ILE A 33 -12.95 -21.54 -13.18
CA ILE A 33 -12.94 -20.33 -13.99
C ILE A 33 -11.72 -20.28 -14.89
N ILE A 34 -10.57 -20.61 -14.33
CA ILE A 34 -9.31 -20.60 -15.07
C ILE A 34 -9.29 -21.72 -16.11
N GLU A 35 -9.77 -22.89 -15.75
CA GLU A 35 -9.87 -24.04 -16.67
C GLU A 35 -10.82 -23.72 -17.83
N ALA A 36 -11.96 -23.12 -17.53
CA ALA A 36 -12.90 -22.69 -18.56
C ALA A 36 -12.28 -21.67 -19.52
N ALA A 37 -11.47 -20.76 -19.01
CA ALA A 37 -10.78 -19.78 -19.85
C ALA A 37 -9.77 -20.45 -20.78
N TYR A 38 -8.99 -21.41 -20.30
CA TYR A 38 -8.10 -22.19 -21.15
C TYR A 38 -8.86 -22.98 -22.21
N ASP A 39 -9.98 -23.60 -21.84
CA ASP A 39 -10.81 -24.34 -22.76
C ASP A 39 -11.40 -23.43 -23.84
N SER A 40 -11.60 -22.16 -23.55
CA SER A 40 -12.09 -21.16 -24.50
C SER A 40 -10.97 -20.62 -25.42
N GLY A 41 -9.73 -21.07 -25.25
CA GLY A 41 -8.60 -20.67 -26.08
C GLY A 41 -7.77 -19.52 -25.54
N ALA A 42 -8.01 -19.06 -24.31
CA ALA A 42 -7.22 -18.00 -23.72
C ALA A 42 -5.80 -18.49 -23.33
N ASN A 43 -4.79 -17.64 -23.57
CA ASN A 43 -3.45 -17.93 -23.08
C ASN A 43 -3.26 -17.40 -21.66
N GLY A 44 -2.10 -17.73 -21.04
CA GLY A 44 -1.82 -17.31 -19.66
C GLY A 44 -1.84 -15.81 -19.45
N PHE A 45 -1.36 -15.04 -20.42
CA PHE A 45 -1.35 -13.58 -20.32
C PHE A 45 -2.78 -13.00 -20.37
N GLN A 46 -3.63 -13.53 -21.24
CA GLN A 46 -5.03 -13.11 -21.32
C GLN A 46 -5.78 -13.44 -20.03
N ILE A 47 -5.54 -14.61 -19.44
CA ILE A 47 -6.14 -15.02 -18.17
C ILE A 47 -5.70 -14.07 -17.07
N LEU A 48 -4.42 -13.74 -16.98
CA LEU A 48 -3.90 -12.82 -15.98
C LEU A 48 -4.60 -11.46 -16.04
N TRP A 49 -4.64 -10.84 -17.22
CA TRP A 49 -5.16 -9.49 -17.37
C TRP A 49 -6.68 -9.39 -17.32
N ASN A 50 -7.38 -10.40 -17.85
CA ASN A 50 -8.82 -10.31 -17.99
C ASN A 50 -9.60 -11.01 -16.88
N ILE A 51 -8.99 -11.92 -16.15
CA ILE A 51 -9.68 -12.72 -15.13
C ILE A 51 -9.02 -12.53 -13.75
N ILE A 52 -7.73 -12.79 -13.63
CA ILE A 52 -7.06 -12.83 -12.32
C ILE A 52 -6.99 -11.43 -11.71
N ILE A 53 -6.49 -10.45 -12.43
CA ILE A 53 -6.34 -9.08 -11.91
C ILE A 53 -7.70 -8.48 -11.52
N PRO A 54 -8.75 -8.53 -12.37
CA PRO A 54 -10.05 -8.00 -11.95
C PRO A 54 -10.65 -8.71 -10.74
N LEU A 55 -10.50 -10.02 -10.64
CA LEU A 55 -11.02 -10.77 -9.49
C LEU A 55 -10.19 -10.57 -8.22
N CYS A 56 -8.93 -10.13 -8.35
CA CYS A 56 -8.07 -9.81 -7.21
C CYS A 56 -8.18 -8.35 -6.75
N LYS A 57 -9.06 -7.55 -7.34
CA LYS A 57 -9.25 -6.16 -6.96
C LYS A 57 -9.35 -5.93 -5.45
N PRO A 58 -10.16 -6.70 -4.68
CA PRO A 58 -10.25 -6.48 -3.24
C PRO A 58 -8.89 -6.59 -2.54
N GLY A 59 -8.07 -7.57 -2.91
CA GLY A 59 -6.75 -7.77 -2.33
C GLY A 59 -5.80 -6.64 -2.68
N ILE A 60 -5.83 -6.17 -3.94
CA ILE A 60 -4.99 -5.06 -4.39
C ILE A 60 -5.35 -3.78 -3.62
N VAL A 61 -6.63 -3.49 -3.46
CA VAL A 61 -7.09 -2.29 -2.74
C VAL A 61 -6.73 -2.36 -1.26
N ILE A 62 -7.01 -3.47 -0.60
CA ILE A 62 -6.73 -3.65 0.82
C ILE A 62 -5.22 -3.54 1.07
N GLY A 63 -4.41 -4.21 0.24
CA GLY A 63 -2.97 -4.14 0.33
C GLY A 63 -2.43 -2.73 0.10
N SER A 64 -2.98 -2.01 -0.88
CA SER A 64 -2.58 -0.63 -1.17
C SER A 64 -2.90 0.31 -0.01
N ILE A 65 -4.08 0.19 0.59
CA ILE A 65 -4.46 0.98 1.76
C ILE A 65 -3.49 0.72 2.92
N PHE A 66 -3.20 -0.55 3.19
CA PHE A 66 -2.29 -0.93 4.26
C PHE A 66 -0.88 -0.37 4.04
N VAL A 67 -0.34 -0.53 2.83
CA VAL A 67 1.00 -0.04 2.47
C VAL A 67 1.08 1.48 2.57
N ILE A 68 0.11 2.20 2.03
CA ILE A 68 0.09 3.66 2.10
C ILE A 68 0.08 4.14 3.55
N THR A 69 -0.75 3.51 4.39
CA THR A 69 -0.85 3.87 5.80
C THR A 69 0.49 3.67 6.52
N VAL A 70 1.15 2.54 6.28
CA VAL A 70 2.43 2.24 6.93
C VAL A 70 3.55 3.14 6.42
N VAL A 71 3.60 3.39 5.10
CA VAL A 71 4.63 4.23 4.48
C VAL A 71 4.56 5.67 4.99
N MET A 72 3.37 6.21 5.19
CA MET A 72 3.21 7.59 5.67
C MET A 72 3.81 7.80 7.06
N GLY A 73 3.83 6.77 7.89
CA GLY A 73 4.42 6.84 9.23
C GLY A 73 5.87 6.38 9.29
N ASP A 74 6.46 5.93 8.19
CA ASP A 74 7.80 5.36 8.21
C ASP A 74 8.85 6.46 8.29
N PHE A 75 9.57 6.51 9.41
CA PHE A 75 10.69 7.42 9.60
C PHE A 75 12.04 6.69 9.61
N ILE A 76 12.04 5.40 9.87
CA ILE A 76 13.27 4.61 10.00
C ILE A 76 13.92 4.40 8.64
N THR A 77 13.17 3.93 7.67
CA THR A 77 13.68 3.69 6.32
C THR A 77 14.16 4.99 5.68
N ILE A 78 13.39 6.06 5.82
CA ILE A 78 13.76 7.37 5.30
C ILE A 78 15.02 7.89 6.00
N GLY A 79 15.14 7.67 7.30
CA GLY A 79 16.32 8.07 8.06
C GLY A 79 17.58 7.33 7.63
N ILE A 80 17.47 6.04 7.34
CA ILE A 80 18.62 5.21 6.95
C ILE A 80 18.99 5.45 5.49
N MET A 81 18.02 5.39 4.59
CA MET A 81 18.28 5.40 3.15
C MET A 81 18.34 6.81 2.56
N GLY A 82 17.57 7.74 3.10
CA GLY A 82 17.55 9.13 2.64
C GLY A 82 18.48 10.05 3.42
N GLY A 83 19.07 9.57 4.49
CA GLY A 83 19.82 10.40 5.40
C GLY A 83 18.93 11.47 6.02
N GLN A 84 19.45 12.67 6.12
CA GLN A 84 18.69 13.80 6.67
C GLN A 84 18.11 14.70 5.58
N GLN A 85 18.29 14.33 4.34
CA GLN A 85 17.95 15.18 3.19
C GLN A 85 16.50 14.98 2.72
N ILE A 86 15.87 13.85 3.07
CA ILE A 86 14.53 13.52 2.57
C ILE A 86 13.55 13.54 3.74
N PRO A 87 12.62 14.50 3.77
CA PRO A 87 11.63 14.55 4.84
C PRO A 87 10.44 13.65 4.56
N SER A 88 9.80 13.20 5.63
CA SER A 88 8.45 12.63 5.62
C SER A 88 7.72 13.14 6.84
N ILE A 89 6.38 13.02 6.85
CA ILE A 89 5.60 13.44 8.01
C ILE A 89 6.00 12.64 9.25
N GLY A 90 6.20 11.32 9.09
CA GLY A 90 6.63 10.47 10.21
C GLY A 90 7.99 10.89 10.76
N LYS A 91 8.95 11.23 9.88
CA LYS A 91 10.26 11.70 10.29
C LYS A 91 10.18 13.06 11.00
N ILE A 92 9.35 13.97 10.49
CA ILE A 92 9.17 15.29 11.11
C ILE A 92 8.63 15.12 12.53
N ILE A 93 7.62 14.29 12.72
CA ILE A 93 7.05 14.00 14.05
C ILE A 93 8.14 13.43 14.98
N TYR A 94 8.92 12.48 14.49
CA TYR A 94 9.99 11.88 15.28
C TYR A 94 11.03 12.90 15.72
N VAL A 95 11.47 13.79 14.81
CA VAL A 95 12.44 14.84 15.10
C VAL A 95 11.87 15.82 16.13
N GLU A 96 10.64 16.25 15.97
CA GLU A 96 9.99 17.18 16.89
C GLU A 96 9.84 16.58 18.28
N MET A 97 9.51 15.30 18.37
CA MET A 97 9.47 14.59 19.66
C MET A 97 10.85 14.51 20.31
N SER A 98 11.88 14.29 19.50
CA SER A 98 13.27 14.20 19.98
C SER A 98 13.76 15.52 20.59
N TYR A 99 13.25 16.66 20.08
CA TYR A 99 13.57 17.98 20.61
C TYR A 99 12.54 18.49 21.63
N LEU A 100 11.66 17.62 22.12
CA LEU A 100 10.61 17.94 23.09
C LEU A 100 9.63 19.01 22.60
N GLN A 101 9.45 19.12 21.31
CA GLN A 101 8.46 20.02 20.70
C GLN A 101 7.12 19.30 20.58
N LEU A 102 6.56 18.91 21.73
CA LEU A 102 5.37 18.08 21.77
C LEU A 102 4.12 18.69 21.11
N PRO A 103 3.84 20.01 21.28
CA PRO A 103 2.70 20.61 20.57
C PRO A 103 2.83 20.53 19.04
N ALA A 104 4.04 20.76 18.50
CA ALA A 104 4.26 20.68 17.07
C ALA A 104 4.16 19.23 16.59
N ALA A 105 4.72 18.27 17.33
CA ALA A 105 4.63 16.85 17.02
C ALA A 105 3.16 16.40 17.02
N ALA A 106 2.39 16.81 18.01
CA ALA A 106 0.97 16.49 18.13
C ALA A 106 0.17 17.06 16.94
N ALA A 107 0.44 18.31 16.56
CA ALA A 107 -0.22 18.94 15.40
C ALA A 107 0.06 18.17 14.11
N ASN A 108 1.31 17.78 13.87
CA ASN A 108 1.69 17.01 12.69
C ASN A 108 1.10 15.59 12.72
N ALA A 109 0.98 14.98 13.90
CA ALA A 109 0.34 13.68 14.07
C ALA A 109 -1.15 13.75 13.70
N VAL A 110 -1.85 14.81 14.10
CA VAL A 110 -3.26 15.02 13.73
C VAL A 110 -3.39 15.22 12.23
N ILE A 111 -2.50 15.99 11.61
CA ILE A 111 -2.48 16.17 10.16
C ILE A 111 -2.27 14.84 9.45
N LEU A 112 -1.33 14.02 9.91
CA LEU A 112 -1.05 12.70 9.35
C LEU A 112 -2.28 11.80 9.45
N LEU A 113 -2.92 11.77 10.62
CA LEU A 113 -4.13 10.99 10.83
C LEU A 113 -5.24 11.41 9.87
N PHE A 114 -5.46 12.73 9.74
CA PHE A 114 -6.49 13.26 8.85
C PHE A 114 -6.20 12.89 7.39
N LEU A 115 -4.96 13.05 6.94
CA LEU A 115 -4.57 12.70 5.56
C LEU A 115 -4.73 11.21 5.31
N THR A 116 -4.33 10.37 6.25
CA THR A 116 -4.46 8.91 6.13
C THR A 116 -5.93 8.50 6.01
N LEU A 117 -6.77 9.04 6.87
CA LEU A 117 -8.21 8.75 6.82
C LEU A 117 -8.85 9.24 5.52
N LEU A 118 -8.42 10.40 5.03
CA LEU A 118 -8.91 10.93 3.77
C LEU A 118 -8.52 10.04 2.59
N ILE A 119 -7.28 9.57 2.56
CA ILE A 119 -6.80 8.65 1.51
C ILE A 119 -7.59 7.34 1.56
N ILE A 120 -7.77 6.76 2.72
CA ILE A 120 -8.54 5.53 2.90
C ILE A 120 -9.98 5.73 2.41
N TRP A 121 -10.60 6.84 2.79
CA TRP A 121 -11.98 7.15 2.39
C TRP A 121 -12.11 7.29 0.86
N ILE A 122 -11.17 8.00 0.22
CA ILE A 122 -11.15 8.15 -1.23
C ILE A 122 -11.00 6.79 -1.91
N MET A 123 -10.07 5.97 -1.45
CA MET A 123 -9.82 4.65 -2.04
C MET A 123 -11.01 3.71 -1.87
N THR A 124 -11.67 3.73 -0.72
CA THR A 124 -12.85 2.89 -0.49
C THR A 124 -14.06 3.36 -1.29
N LYS A 125 -14.16 4.66 -1.59
CA LYS A 125 -15.22 5.17 -2.48
C LYS A 125 -14.99 4.85 -3.94
N MET A 126 -13.75 4.94 -4.39
CA MET A 126 -13.42 4.62 -5.79
C MET A 126 -13.68 3.15 -6.11
N ILE A 127 -13.47 2.28 -5.14
CA ILE A 127 -13.67 0.84 -5.29
C ILE A 127 -14.56 0.39 -4.14
N ASP A 128 -15.79 0.01 -4.44
CA ASP A 128 -16.74 -0.44 -3.43
C ASP A 128 -16.32 -1.82 -2.93
N ILE A 129 -15.47 -1.83 -1.90
CA ILE A 129 -14.94 -3.06 -1.31
C ILE A 129 -16.08 -3.94 -0.78
N ARG A 130 -17.15 -3.34 -0.28
CA ARG A 130 -18.28 -4.08 0.27
C ARG A 130 -19.01 -4.92 -0.78
N LYS A 131 -19.07 -4.45 -2.02
CA LYS A 131 -19.68 -5.21 -3.12
C LYS A 131 -18.82 -6.36 -3.59
N GLU A 132 -17.50 -6.27 -3.36
CA GLU A 132 -16.54 -7.27 -3.82
C GLU A 132 -16.17 -8.28 -2.74
N LEU A 133 -16.53 -8.00 -1.49
CA LEU A 133 -16.40 -8.96 -0.40
C LEU A 133 -17.64 -9.85 -0.32
#